data_b3a865e95bf87ced3bc001f0a1169374
#
_entry.id   b3a865e95bf87ced3bc001f0a1169374
#
_cell.length_a   1.000
_cell.length_b   1.000
_cell.length_c   1.000
_cell.angle_alpha   90.00
_cell.angle_beta   90.00
_cell.angle_gamma   90.00
#
_symmetry.space_group_name_H-M   'P 1'
#
loop_
_entity.id
_entity.type
_entity.pdbx_description
1 polymer ?
#
loop_
_entity_poly.entity_id
_entity_poly.type
_entity_poly.pdbx_seq_one_letter_code
_entity_poly.pdbx_strand_id
1 'polypeptide(L)'
;MTFADLKILMARRYYRRRTITRAPRKKWASNIVTFTESMTNPFLTHVLVTNAAQTASPTPVIVKVGNFKCQLDASYMYETSGANVLGMTAYIMYVPEGITVTTNAAAQDLIAKHPEWIMAWRQFNMDGIQTATAAHVNSVTFSSRLKRNLNSGDSIQLFVVPHVSGTVAWSGAVTGTVQYWNCAN
;
A
#
# COMPACT_ATOMS: atom_id res chain seq x y z
N MET A 1 59.49 34.11 5.59
CA MET A 1 58.32 33.42 5.07
C MET A 1 57.99 34.06 3.73
N THR A 2 58.24 33.36 2.63
CA THR A 2 58.10 33.93 1.29
C THR A 2 56.67 33.78 0.77
N PHE A 3 56.27 34.64 -0.17
CA PHE A 3 54.93 34.60 -0.76
C PHE A 3 54.62 33.20 -1.41
N ALA A 4 55.61 32.44 -1.77
CA ALA A 4 55.50 31.08 -2.30
C ALA A 4 55.03 30.09 -1.20
N ASP A 5 55.55 30.23 0.02
CA ASP A 5 55.18 29.36 1.15
C ASP A 5 53.72 29.53 1.58
N LEU A 6 53.18 30.76 1.45
CA LEU A 6 51.77 31.04 1.77
C LEU A 6 50.82 30.42 0.74
N LYS A 7 51.18 30.41 -0.56
CA LYS A 7 50.37 29.77 -1.61
C LYS A 7 50.31 28.25 -1.45
N ILE A 8 51.40 27.63 -1.04
CA ILE A 8 51.47 26.16 -0.83
C ILE A 8 50.61 25.78 0.42
N LEU A 9 50.62 26.61 1.47
CA LEU A 9 49.81 26.36 2.66
C LEU A 9 48.29 26.52 2.38
N MET A 10 47.90 27.48 1.55
CA MET A 10 46.50 27.66 1.15
C MET A 10 46.05 26.54 0.23
N ALA A 11 46.86 26.10 -0.73
CA ALA A 11 46.55 24.97 -1.61
C ALA A 11 46.32 23.67 -0.80
N ARG A 12 47.18 23.40 0.21
CA ARG A 12 46.99 22.21 1.06
C ARG A 12 45.75 22.26 1.92
N ARG A 13 45.24 23.45 2.36
CA ARG A 13 43.99 23.57 3.07
C ARG A 13 42.78 23.37 2.14
N TYR A 14 42.88 23.70 0.86
CA TYR A 14 41.75 23.54 -0.09
C TYR A 14 41.58 22.08 -0.53
N TYR A 15 42.64 21.28 -0.62
CA TYR A 15 42.57 19.87 -1.00
C TYR A 15 42.08 18.93 0.12
N ARG A 16 42.13 19.35 1.39
CA ARG A 16 41.64 18.53 2.53
C ARG A 16 40.13 18.57 2.75
N ARG A 17 39.38 19.29 1.93
CA ARG A 17 37.93 19.50 2.15
C ARG A 17 37.03 18.79 1.16
N ARG A 18 37.34 17.63 0.64
CA ARG A 18 36.32 16.89 -0.16
C ARG A 18 36.58 15.38 -0.25
N THR A 19 36.82 14.71 0.83
CA THR A 19 36.26 13.36 0.97
C THR A 19 34.95 13.48 1.69
N ILE A 20 33.95 14.07 1.00
CA ILE A 20 32.57 13.81 1.36
C ILE A 20 32.38 12.34 0.99
N THR A 21 32.56 11.46 1.98
CA THR A 21 32.04 10.09 1.91
C THR A 21 30.55 10.24 1.65
N ARG A 22 30.18 10.16 0.36
CA ARG A 22 28.76 10.13 0.01
C ARG A 22 28.20 8.94 0.74
N ALA A 23 27.30 9.19 1.70
CA ALA A 23 26.55 8.12 2.32
C ALA A 23 26.05 7.17 1.22
N PRO A 24 26.19 5.86 1.40
CA PRO A 24 25.78 4.91 0.39
C PRO A 24 24.34 5.23 -0.01
N ARG A 25 24.08 5.40 -1.31
CA ARG A 25 22.74 5.68 -1.80
C ARG A 25 21.87 4.47 -1.46
N LYS A 26 20.82 4.70 -0.71
CA LYS A 26 19.83 3.66 -0.41
C LYS A 26 19.35 3.06 -1.73
N LYS A 27 19.47 1.75 -1.86
CA LYS A 27 19.00 1.02 -3.03
C LYS A 27 17.52 0.67 -2.80
N TRP A 28 16.66 1.16 -3.68
CA TRP A 28 15.25 0.80 -3.73
C TRP A 28 15.08 -0.44 -4.59
N ALA A 29 14.42 -1.45 -4.07
CA ALA A 29 14.00 -2.63 -4.81
C ALA A 29 12.53 -2.47 -5.24
N SER A 30 12.21 -2.91 -6.45
CA SER A 30 10.84 -2.99 -6.95
C SER A 30 10.29 -4.38 -6.68
N ASN A 31 9.06 -4.44 -6.20
CA ASN A 31 8.32 -5.67 -5.94
C ASN A 31 6.97 -5.62 -6.62
N ILE A 32 6.46 -6.78 -7.01
CA ILE A 32 5.12 -6.95 -7.57
C ILE A 32 4.43 -8.05 -6.78
N VAL A 33 3.22 -7.76 -6.34
CA VAL A 33 2.30 -8.70 -5.70
C VAL A 33 1.10 -8.86 -6.62
N THR A 34 0.75 -10.09 -6.91
CA THR A 34 -0.48 -10.46 -7.64
C THR A 34 -1.33 -11.33 -6.74
N PHE A 35 -2.63 -11.12 -6.76
CA PHE A 35 -3.56 -11.89 -5.94
C PHE A 35 -4.91 -12.01 -6.63
N THR A 36 -5.65 -13.03 -6.26
CA THR A 36 -7.07 -13.22 -6.59
C THR A 36 -7.77 -13.67 -5.33
N GLU A 37 -8.71 -12.87 -4.87
CA GLU A 37 -9.46 -13.11 -3.63
C GLU A 37 -10.95 -13.14 -3.91
N SER A 38 -11.61 -14.13 -3.34
CA SER A 38 -13.08 -14.22 -3.38
C SER A 38 -13.70 -13.37 -2.28
N MET A 39 -14.76 -12.67 -2.63
CA MET A 39 -15.54 -11.86 -1.70
C MET A 39 -16.91 -12.53 -1.51
N THR A 40 -17.10 -13.17 -0.38
CA THR A 40 -18.39 -13.79 0.02
C THR A 40 -19.13 -12.95 1.07
N ASN A 41 -18.53 -11.94 1.59
CA ASN A 41 -19.07 -10.95 2.53
C ASN A 41 -18.43 -9.60 2.26
N PRO A 42 -19.04 -8.48 2.64
CA PRO A 42 -18.77 -7.16 2.06
C PRO A 42 -17.42 -6.56 2.44
N PHE A 43 -16.33 -7.34 2.41
CA PHE A 43 -15.02 -6.81 2.74
C PHE A 43 -13.90 -7.72 2.26
N LEU A 44 -12.89 -7.11 1.66
CA LEU A 44 -11.67 -7.80 1.29
C LEU A 44 -10.47 -7.08 1.91
N THR A 45 -9.59 -7.85 2.51
CA THR A 45 -8.26 -7.38 2.93
C THR A 45 -7.18 -8.26 2.35
N HIS A 46 -6.12 -7.64 1.84
CA HIS A 46 -4.94 -8.34 1.33
C HIS A 46 -3.67 -7.65 1.82
N VAL A 47 -2.75 -8.42 2.41
CA VAL A 47 -1.47 -7.91 2.89
C VAL A 47 -0.51 -7.75 1.72
N LEU A 48 -0.15 -6.52 1.38
CA LEU A 48 0.76 -6.19 0.29
C LEU A 48 2.23 -6.35 0.71
N VAL A 49 2.55 -5.88 1.90
CA VAL A 49 3.90 -5.95 2.47
C VAL A 49 3.82 -5.90 3.99
N THR A 50 4.61 -6.71 4.63
CA THR A 50 4.80 -6.69 6.09
C THR A 50 6.29 -6.60 6.41
N ASN A 51 6.61 -5.91 7.49
CA ASN A 51 7.89 -6.03 8.14
C ASN A 51 7.72 -7.03 9.29
N ALA A 52 8.12 -8.29 9.06
CA ALA A 52 7.93 -9.36 10.04
C ALA A 52 8.49 -8.97 11.41
N ALA A 53 7.75 -9.31 12.47
CA ALA A 53 8.19 -9.07 13.82
C ALA A 53 9.52 -9.83 14.09
N GLN A 54 10.56 -9.08 14.41
CA GLN A 54 11.88 -9.65 14.69
C GLN A 54 12.00 -9.87 16.20
N THR A 55 11.80 -11.10 16.64
CA THR A 55 11.94 -11.50 18.04
C THR A 55 13.38 -11.70 18.49
N ALA A 56 14.33 -11.80 17.57
CA ALA A 56 15.71 -12.23 17.86
C ALA A 56 16.81 -11.20 17.51
N SER A 57 16.48 -10.04 16.96
CA SER A 57 17.50 -9.03 16.59
C SER A 57 17.53 -7.87 17.59
N PRO A 58 18.69 -7.51 18.13
CA PRO A 58 18.82 -6.36 19.03
C PRO A 58 18.60 -5.02 18.32
N THR A 59 18.61 -5.00 17.00
CA THR A 59 18.37 -3.78 16.20
C THR A 59 17.17 -4.00 15.28
N PRO A 60 16.04 -3.34 15.53
CA PRO A 60 14.87 -3.47 14.65
C PRO A 60 15.20 -2.92 13.25
N VAL A 61 14.99 -3.72 12.23
CA VAL A 61 15.12 -3.28 10.84
C VAL A 61 13.88 -2.48 10.48
N ILE A 62 14.09 -1.23 10.08
CA ILE A 62 13.02 -0.40 9.54
C ILE A 62 13.00 -0.59 8.03
N VAL A 63 11.86 -1.01 7.49
CA VAL A 63 11.64 -1.12 6.04
C VAL A 63 10.88 0.10 5.56
N LYS A 64 11.47 0.87 4.66
CA LYS A 64 10.78 1.98 4.00
C LYS A 64 10.10 1.49 2.74
N VAL A 65 8.80 1.73 2.62
CA VAL A 65 7.98 1.34 1.45
C VAL A 65 7.28 2.54 0.84
N GLY A 66 6.96 2.46 -0.43
CA GLY A 66 6.20 3.53 -1.09
C GLY A 66 6.15 3.39 -2.60
N ASN A 67 5.65 4.45 -3.26
CA ASN A 67 5.46 4.51 -4.71
C ASN A 67 4.61 3.35 -5.24
N PHE A 68 3.43 3.18 -4.67
CA PHE A 68 2.50 2.12 -5.07
C PHE A 68 1.86 2.44 -6.43
N LYS A 69 1.77 1.41 -7.27
CA LYS A 69 0.95 1.38 -8.48
C LYS A 69 0.05 0.17 -8.38
N CYS A 70 -1.23 0.38 -8.43
CA CYS A 70 -2.25 -0.63 -8.24
C CYS A 70 -3.16 -0.71 -9.45
N GLN A 71 -3.42 -1.92 -9.91
CA GLN A 71 -4.46 -2.27 -10.86
C GLN A 71 -5.33 -3.32 -10.20
N LEU A 72 -6.64 -3.09 -10.18
CA LEU A 72 -7.63 -4.00 -9.64
C LEU A 72 -8.71 -4.25 -10.68
N ASP A 73 -9.07 -5.50 -10.81
CA ASP A 73 -10.20 -5.97 -11.61
C ASP A 73 -11.19 -6.63 -10.63
N ALA A 74 -12.36 -6.02 -10.46
CA ALA A 74 -13.41 -6.53 -9.57
C ALA A 74 -14.55 -7.10 -10.39
N SER A 75 -15.00 -8.29 -10.03
CA SER A 75 -16.19 -8.93 -10.59
C SER A 75 -17.16 -9.24 -9.46
N TYR A 76 -18.45 -9.17 -9.74
CA TYR A 76 -19.46 -9.61 -8.80
C TYR A 76 -20.68 -10.19 -9.51
N MET A 77 -21.37 -11.05 -8.81
CA MET A 77 -22.62 -11.69 -9.25
C MET A 77 -23.66 -11.59 -8.13
N TYR A 78 -24.91 -11.45 -8.52
CA TYR A 78 -26.02 -11.62 -7.57
C TYR A 78 -26.33 -13.09 -7.36
N GLU A 79 -26.57 -13.42 -6.11
CA GLU A 79 -27.15 -14.73 -5.78
C GLU A 79 -28.68 -14.68 -5.70
N THR A 80 -29.26 -13.51 -5.43
CA THR A 80 -30.70 -13.30 -5.35
C THR A 80 -31.08 -11.88 -5.75
N SER A 81 -32.28 -11.70 -6.30
CA SER A 81 -32.80 -10.39 -6.71
C SER A 81 -32.97 -9.45 -5.51
N GLY A 82 -32.32 -8.32 -5.47
CA GLY A 82 -32.59 -7.24 -4.51
C GLY A 82 -31.41 -6.51 -3.90
N ALA A 83 -30.20 -7.04 -3.94
CA ALA A 83 -29.02 -6.28 -3.50
C ALA A 83 -28.32 -5.64 -4.69
N ASN A 84 -28.02 -4.34 -4.58
CA ASN A 84 -27.23 -3.65 -5.59
C ASN A 84 -25.86 -3.30 -5.02
N VAL A 85 -24.81 -3.77 -5.66
CA VAL A 85 -23.46 -3.24 -5.41
C VAL A 85 -23.34 -1.97 -6.23
N LEU A 86 -23.43 -0.83 -5.57
CA LEU A 86 -23.39 0.50 -6.20
C LEU A 86 -22.00 0.90 -6.63
N GLY A 87 -21.00 0.35 -5.97
CA GLY A 87 -19.61 0.64 -6.23
C GLY A 87 -18.70 0.00 -5.19
N MET A 88 -17.41 0.18 -5.37
CA MET A 88 -16.40 -0.27 -4.41
C MET A 88 -15.39 0.85 -4.18
N THR A 89 -14.80 0.90 -3.00
CA THR A 89 -13.66 1.77 -2.73
C THR A 89 -12.47 0.92 -2.29
N ALA A 90 -11.37 1.07 -3.02
CA ALA A 90 -10.12 0.43 -2.68
C ALA A 90 -9.22 1.42 -1.92
N TYR A 91 -8.59 0.96 -0.85
CA TYR A 91 -7.66 1.72 -0.03
C TYR A 91 -6.34 0.97 0.10
N ILE A 92 -5.22 1.64 -0.12
CA ILE A 92 -3.91 1.18 0.34
C ILE A 92 -3.64 1.88 1.66
N MET A 93 -3.48 1.11 2.72
CA MET A 93 -3.45 1.63 4.08
C MET A 93 -2.30 1.04 4.88
N TYR A 94 -1.65 1.88 5.68
CA TYR A 94 -0.71 1.45 6.72
C TYR A 94 -1.49 0.88 7.89
N VAL A 95 -1.07 -0.26 8.38
CA VAL A 95 -1.67 -0.94 9.55
C VAL A 95 -0.55 -1.25 10.54
N PRO A 96 -0.54 -0.62 11.71
CA PRO A 96 0.43 -0.90 12.76
C PRO A 96 0.33 -2.32 13.30
N GLU A 97 1.40 -2.77 13.95
CA GLU A 97 1.42 -4.03 14.70
C GLU A 97 0.26 -4.12 15.70
N GLY A 98 -0.30 -5.30 15.83
CA GLY A 98 -1.39 -5.59 16.79
C GLY A 98 -2.78 -5.22 16.32
N ILE A 99 -2.93 -4.55 15.17
CA ILE A 99 -4.25 -4.25 14.59
C ILE A 99 -4.62 -5.32 13.57
N THR A 100 -5.75 -5.97 13.82
CA THR A 100 -6.34 -6.96 12.91
C THR A 100 -7.70 -6.48 12.43
N VAL A 101 -7.89 -6.47 11.11
CA VAL A 101 -9.13 -6.03 10.48
C VAL A 101 -9.77 -7.22 9.79
N THR A 102 -10.87 -7.73 10.34
CA THR A 102 -11.55 -8.94 9.86
C THR A 102 -12.96 -8.68 9.36
N THR A 103 -13.50 -7.49 9.58
CA THR A 103 -14.87 -7.14 9.20
C THR A 103 -14.93 -5.80 8.48
N ASN A 104 -15.96 -5.62 7.66
CA ASN A 104 -16.22 -4.35 6.99
C ASN A 104 -16.41 -3.19 7.97
N ALA A 105 -17.13 -3.41 9.05
CA ALA A 105 -17.35 -2.39 10.08
C ALA A 105 -16.02 -1.96 10.74
N ALA A 106 -15.13 -2.92 11.04
CA ALA A 106 -13.80 -2.62 11.59
C ALA A 106 -12.93 -1.85 10.59
N ALA A 107 -13.03 -2.18 9.30
CA ALA A 107 -12.30 -1.45 8.25
C ALA A 107 -12.80 -0.01 8.10
N GLN A 108 -14.12 0.20 8.08
CA GLN A 108 -14.71 1.52 7.99
C GLN A 108 -14.39 2.37 9.23
N ASP A 109 -14.42 1.78 10.41
CA ASP A 109 -14.04 2.46 11.66
C ASP A 109 -12.55 2.85 11.65
N LEU A 110 -11.67 1.96 11.19
CA LEU A 110 -10.25 2.25 11.08
C LEU A 110 -9.96 3.38 10.07
N ILE A 111 -10.62 3.34 8.91
CA ILE A 111 -10.50 4.39 7.88
C ILE A 111 -10.98 5.74 8.41
N ALA A 112 -12.10 5.76 9.14
CA ALA A 112 -12.66 6.97 9.71
C ALA A 112 -11.81 7.56 10.84
N LYS A 113 -11.23 6.71 11.70
CA LYS A 113 -10.42 7.14 12.83
C LYS A 113 -8.99 7.53 12.45
N HIS A 114 -8.44 6.91 11.40
CA HIS A 114 -7.04 7.04 11.00
C HIS A 114 -6.87 7.39 9.52
N PRO A 115 -7.42 8.53 9.06
CA PRO A 115 -7.27 8.96 7.68
C PRO A 115 -5.80 9.21 7.30
N GLU A 116 -4.93 9.50 8.27
CA GLU A 116 -3.48 9.69 8.08
C GLU A 116 -2.73 8.38 7.73
N TRP A 117 -3.36 7.22 7.91
CA TRP A 117 -2.80 5.92 7.51
C TRP A 117 -3.11 5.57 6.07
N ILE A 118 -4.04 6.27 5.44
CA ILE A 118 -4.40 6.05 4.05
C ILE A 118 -3.27 6.58 3.16
N MET A 119 -2.70 5.70 2.35
CA MET A 119 -1.63 6.03 1.41
C MET A 119 -2.18 6.33 0.01
N ALA A 120 -3.23 5.65 -0.37
CA ALA A 120 -3.98 5.88 -1.60
C ALA A 120 -5.39 5.34 -1.46
N TRP A 121 -6.32 5.92 -2.20
CA TRP A 121 -7.65 5.37 -2.34
C TRP A 121 -8.23 5.67 -3.71
N ARG A 122 -9.15 4.84 -4.15
CA ARG A 122 -9.90 5.04 -5.39
C ARG A 122 -11.26 4.39 -5.28
N GLN A 123 -12.29 5.16 -5.60
CA GLN A 123 -13.64 4.63 -5.80
C GLN A 123 -13.83 4.25 -7.27
N PHE A 124 -14.53 3.17 -7.51
CA PHE A 124 -14.99 2.74 -8.81
C PHE A 124 -16.43 2.28 -8.72
N ASN A 125 -17.22 2.72 -9.68
CA ASN A 125 -18.62 2.39 -9.75
C ASN A 125 -18.79 1.04 -10.44
N MET A 126 -19.79 0.30 -10.00
CA MET A 126 -20.15 -0.96 -10.63
C MET A 126 -21.46 -0.72 -11.39
N ASP A 127 -21.34 0.02 -12.50
CA ASP A 127 -22.50 0.38 -13.31
C ASP A 127 -22.94 -0.79 -14.19
N GLY A 128 -24.22 -1.04 -14.26
CA GLY A 128 -24.82 -1.99 -15.20
C GLY A 128 -26.02 -2.73 -14.65
N ILE A 129 -26.78 -3.34 -15.56
CA ILE A 129 -27.87 -4.24 -15.21
C ILE A 129 -27.27 -5.52 -14.69
N GLN A 130 -27.55 -5.78 -13.45
CA GLN A 130 -27.00 -6.90 -12.72
C GLN A 130 -28.01 -8.04 -12.81
N THR A 131 -27.54 -9.19 -13.27
CA THR A 131 -28.36 -10.39 -13.35
C THR A 131 -27.67 -11.52 -12.61
N ALA A 132 -28.43 -12.49 -12.12
CA ALA A 132 -27.89 -13.67 -11.44
C ALA A 132 -27.00 -14.54 -12.36
N THR A 133 -27.01 -14.31 -13.65
CA THR A 133 -26.31 -15.13 -14.66
C THR A 133 -25.11 -14.44 -15.32
N ALA A 134 -24.91 -13.15 -15.09
CA ALA A 134 -23.81 -12.40 -15.71
C ALA A 134 -22.94 -11.71 -14.64
N ALA A 135 -21.67 -12.05 -14.61
CA ALA A 135 -20.69 -11.32 -13.81
C ALA A 135 -20.46 -9.94 -14.42
N HIS A 136 -20.50 -8.93 -13.56
CA HIS A 136 -20.10 -7.59 -13.92
C HIS A 136 -18.63 -7.38 -13.54
N VAL A 137 -17.82 -6.91 -14.49
CA VAL A 137 -16.38 -6.70 -14.27
C VAL A 137 -16.07 -5.23 -14.45
N ASN A 138 -15.38 -4.65 -13.49
CA ASN A 138 -14.87 -3.30 -13.59
C ASN A 138 -13.39 -3.24 -13.19
N SER A 139 -12.63 -2.43 -13.91
CA SER A 139 -11.18 -2.27 -13.70
C SER A 139 -10.87 -0.88 -13.21
N VAL A 140 -9.97 -0.78 -12.25
CA VAL A 140 -9.48 0.50 -11.73
C VAL A 140 -7.98 0.50 -11.58
N THR A 141 -7.37 1.64 -11.91
CA THR A 141 -5.95 1.90 -11.66
C THR A 141 -5.77 3.12 -10.80
N PHE A 142 -4.87 3.04 -9.84
CA PHE A 142 -4.50 4.19 -9.01
C PHE A 142 -3.06 4.05 -8.51
N SER A 143 -2.48 5.16 -8.06
CA SER A 143 -1.10 5.18 -7.60
C SER A 143 -0.91 6.13 -6.43
N SER A 144 0.15 5.88 -5.65
CA SER A 144 0.59 6.76 -4.58
C SER A 144 2.09 6.96 -4.62
N ARG A 145 2.54 8.17 -4.37
CA ARG A 145 3.95 8.49 -4.15
C ARG A 145 4.31 8.58 -2.67
N LEU A 146 3.35 8.39 -1.78
CA LEU A 146 3.57 8.41 -0.35
C LEU A 146 4.51 7.28 0.05
N LYS A 147 5.29 7.54 1.09
CA LYS A 147 6.26 6.60 1.65
C LYS A 147 6.01 6.45 3.13
N ARG A 148 6.15 5.23 3.63
CA ARG A 148 6.04 4.89 5.05
C ARG A 148 7.25 4.09 5.50
N ASN A 149 7.63 4.32 6.75
CA ASN A 149 8.55 3.44 7.45
C ASN A 149 7.70 2.40 8.17
N LEU A 150 8.03 1.13 7.96
CA LEU A 150 7.42 0.01 8.67
C LEU A 150 8.39 -0.41 9.78
N ASN A 151 7.96 -0.30 11.02
CA ASN A 151 8.62 -0.92 12.16
C ASN A 151 8.33 -2.43 12.15
N SER A 152 8.97 -3.16 13.04
CA SER A 152 8.70 -4.58 13.24
C SER A 152 7.20 -4.81 13.51
N GLY A 153 6.57 -5.74 12.79
CA GLY A 153 5.15 -6.06 12.90
C GLY A 153 4.20 -5.20 12.06
N ASP A 154 4.65 -4.04 11.57
CA ASP A 154 3.83 -3.15 10.73
C ASP A 154 3.59 -3.73 9.34
N SER A 155 2.47 -3.35 8.72
CA SER A 155 2.10 -3.78 7.38
C SER A 155 1.49 -2.67 6.53
N ILE A 156 1.51 -2.87 5.22
CA ILE A 156 0.65 -2.15 4.28
C ILE A 156 -0.35 -3.15 3.72
N GLN A 157 -1.62 -2.80 3.80
CA GLN A 157 -2.71 -3.66 3.37
C GLN A 157 -3.57 -2.95 2.33
N LEU A 158 -4.14 -3.72 1.44
CA LEU A 158 -5.20 -3.31 0.54
C LEU A 158 -6.53 -3.67 1.18
N PHE A 159 -7.43 -2.70 1.29
CA PHE A 159 -8.82 -2.90 1.66
C PHE A 159 -9.69 -2.61 0.45
N VAL A 160 -10.67 -3.48 0.18
CA VAL A 160 -11.73 -3.21 -0.80
C VAL A 160 -13.05 -3.26 -0.06
N VAL A 161 -13.70 -2.11 -0.02
CA VAL A 161 -14.97 -1.88 0.71
C VAL A 161 -16.07 -1.66 -0.32
N PRO A 162 -17.00 -2.60 -0.50
CA PRO A 162 -18.13 -2.42 -1.39
C PRO A 162 -19.20 -1.55 -0.75
N HIS A 163 -19.87 -0.78 -1.58
CA HIS A 163 -21.06 -0.02 -1.24
C HIS A 163 -22.29 -0.80 -1.70
N VAL A 164 -22.97 -1.42 -0.76
CA VAL A 164 -24.10 -2.31 -1.04
C VAL A 164 -25.39 -1.66 -0.53
N SER A 165 -26.43 -1.66 -1.35
CA SER A 165 -27.80 -1.34 -0.92
C SER A 165 -28.58 -2.63 -0.72
N GLY A 166 -29.14 -2.82 0.49
CA GLY A 166 -29.89 -4.02 0.84
C GLY A 166 -29.10 -5.05 1.65
N THR A 167 -29.78 -6.12 2.07
CA THR A 167 -29.24 -7.14 2.98
C THR A 167 -29.00 -8.50 2.31
N VAL A 168 -29.03 -8.56 1.00
CA VAL A 168 -28.98 -9.82 0.25
C VAL A 168 -27.55 -10.28 0.02
N ALA A 169 -27.33 -11.60 0.06
CA ALA A 169 -26.05 -12.21 -0.23
C ALA A 169 -25.62 -11.92 -1.67
N TRP A 170 -24.36 -11.61 -1.84
CA TRP A 170 -23.70 -11.42 -3.12
C TRP A 170 -22.34 -12.08 -3.08
N SER A 171 -21.86 -12.49 -4.22
CA SER A 171 -20.51 -13.04 -4.39
C SER A 171 -19.72 -12.23 -5.40
N GLY A 172 -18.43 -12.19 -5.22
CA GLY A 172 -17.55 -11.48 -6.12
C GLY A 172 -16.11 -11.96 -6.00
N ALA A 173 -15.26 -11.46 -6.87
CA ALA A 173 -13.83 -11.68 -6.81
C ALA A 173 -13.09 -10.39 -7.15
N VAL A 174 -11.95 -10.19 -6.52
CA VAL A 174 -11.02 -9.11 -6.86
C VAL A 174 -9.69 -9.73 -7.22
N THR A 175 -9.25 -9.45 -8.43
CA THR A 175 -7.89 -9.76 -8.89
C THR A 175 -7.10 -8.48 -8.92
N GLY A 176 -5.89 -8.52 -8.38
CA GLY A 176 -5.07 -7.32 -8.29
C GLY A 176 -3.61 -7.55 -8.62
N THR A 177 -3.00 -6.50 -9.17
CA THR A 177 -1.56 -6.39 -9.33
C THR A 177 -1.10 -5.10 -8.69
N VAL A 178 -0.22 -5.22 -7.71
CA VAL A 178 0.33 -4.06 -6.99
C VAL A 178 1.84 -4.06 -7.09
N GLN A 179 2.38 -3.02 -7.71
CA GLN A 179 3.81 -2.75 -7.72
C GLN A 179 4.15 -1.74 -6.65
N TYR A 180 5.19 -1.99 -5.89
CA TYR A 180 5.72 -1.05 -4.89
C TYR A 180 7.25 -1.14 -4.82
N TRP A 181 7.86 -0.14 -4.17
CA TRP A 181 9.30 -0.11 -3.92
C TRP A 181 9.56 -0.15 -2.43
N ASN A 182 10.57 -0.90 -2.05
CA ASN A 182 11.06 -0.97 -0.68
C ASN A 182 12.55 -0.71 -0.59
N CYS A 183 12.99 -0.32 0.60
CA CYS A 183 14.38 -0.10 0.95
C CYS A 183 14.55 -0.41 2.44
N ALA A 184 15.41 -1.36 2.78
CA ALA A 184 15.82 -1.57 4.16
C ALA A 184 16.77 -0.44 4.60
N ASN A 185 16.62 -0.02 5.85
CA ASN A 185 17.50 0.95 6.50
C ASN A 185 18.58 0.25 7.29
#